data_ad1c43cfd9a4ac8fd7f82cec135e26dc
#
_entry.id   ad1c43cfd9a4ac8fd7f82cec135e26dc
#
_cell.length_a   1.000
_cell.length_b   1.000
_cell.length_c   1.000
_cell.angle_alpha   90.00
_cell.angle_beta   90.00
_cell.angle_gamma   90.00
#
_symmetry.space_group_name_H-M   'P 1'
#
loop_
_entity.id
_entity.type
_entity.pdbx_description
1 polymer ?
#
loop_
_entity_poly.entity_id
_entity_poly.type
_entity_poly.pdbx_seq_one_letter_code
_entity_poly.pdbx_strand_id
1 'polypeptide(L)'
;ALSSLTIDGTGSTVNAGTSGLLTTATATTLALNLKGTTSTGAVTLDADVKTLNLDSATAKNTLATLSATGATAINITGDQALVLTTATTNAAAVITSTSTGAVTITSALQAGVAYTGGAGVDTIKTTTASTKAVSTGAGDDVVTYGGPVSTVTAGSIDGGAGTDTIVMTAAQAATATATATFAASVSNLEVLKLSDAANSQTINMTNADGINH
;
A
#
# COMPACT_ATOMS: atom_id res chain seq x y z
N ALA A 1 4.53 11.98 26.89
CA ALA A 1 4.41 11.10 25.72
C ALA A 1 4.48 11.96 24.46
N LEU A 2 5.24 11.54 23.44
CA LEU A 2 5.31 12.23 22.16
C LEU A 2 4.02 11.94 21.39
N SER A 3 3.25 12.97 21.08
CA SER A 3 2.00 12.84 20.30
C SER A 3 2.15 13.28 18.84
N SER A 4 3.22 14.02 18.52
CA SER A 4 3.49 14.51 17.16
C SER A 4 4.99 14.59 16.91
N LEU A 5 5.40 14.21 15.71
CA LEU A 5 6.74 14.37 15.16
C LEU A 5 6.60 15.05 13.80
N THR A 6 7.35 16.13 13.59
CA THR A 6 7.46 16.75 12.26
C THR A 6 8.88 16.51 11.74
N ILE A 7 8.97 16.00 10.52
CA ILE A 7 10.22 15.88 9.79
C ILE A 7 10.12 16.89 8.63
N ASP A 8 10.94 17.93 8.72
CA ASP A 8 10.96 19.03 7.75
C ASP A 8 12.36 19.10 7.13
N GLY A 9 12.41 19.11 5.81
CA GLY A 9 13.67 19.30 5.11
C GLY A 9 13.69 18.82 3.68
N THR A 10 13.93 19.73 2.77
CA THR A 10 14.28 19.42 1.39
C THR A 10 15.68 18.81 1.34
N GLY A 11 15.77 17.54 0.99
CA GLY A 11 17.02 16.81 0.88
C GLY A 11 17.64 16.38 2.23
N SER A 12 16.90 16.50 3.31
CA SER A 12 17.38 16.04 4.63
C SER A 12 17.23 14.52 4.74
N THR A 13 18.34 13.87 5.09
CA THR A 13 18.34 12.47 5.50
C THR A 13 18.04 12.42 6.99
N VAL A 14 16.87 11.92 7.36
CA VAL A 14 16.54 11.71 8.76
C VAL A 14 16.85 10.27 9.14
N ASN A 15 17.95 10.05 9.83
CA ASN A 15 18.22 8.81 10.53
C ASN A 15 17.51 8.87 11.88
N ALA A 16 16.27 8.46 11.93
CA ALA A 16 15.66 8.12 13.20
C ALA A 16 16.31 6.79 13.65
N GLY A 17 17.49 6.92 14.31
CA GLY A 17 18.30 5.78 14.67
C GLY A 17 17.56 4.84 15.63
N THR A 18 18.02 3.61 15.67
CA THR A 18 17.76 2.51 16.60
C THR A 18 16.52 2.58 17.50
N SER A 19 15.84 1.44 17.57
CA SER A 19 14.68 1.16 18.42
C SER A 19 14.67 1.97 19.74
N GLY A 20 13.57 2.60 20.03
CA GLY A 20 13.34 3.32 21.28
C GLY A 20 13.30 4.85 21.16
N LEU A 21 13.47 5.43 19.97
CA LEU A 21 13.51 6.89 19.84
C LEU A 21 12.13 7.57 20.02
N LEU A 22 11.06 6.82 19.85
CA LEU A 22 9.67 7.28 20.02
C LEU A 22 8.98 6.43 21.08
N THR A 23 9.67 6.15 22.19
CA THR A 23 9.06 5.46 23.32
C THR A 23 8.06 6.39 23.98
N THR A 24 6.82 6.13 23.74
CA THR A 24 5.73 6.81 24.44
C THR A 24 4.99 5.76 25.24
N ALA A 25 5.41 5.52 26.44
CA ALA A 25 4.81 4.54 27.34
C ALA A 25 3.29 4.71 27.56
N THR A 26 2.65 5.66 26.89
CA THR A 26 1.21 5.95 27.01
C THR A 26 0.55 6.56 25.76
N ALA A 27 1.28 6.96 24.72
CA ALA A 27 0.64 7.51 23.51
C ALA A 27 0.27 6.39 22.54
N THR A 28 -1.00 6.08 22.45
CA THR A 28 -1.50 5.11 21.48
C THR A 28 -1.67 5.70 20.08
N THR A 29 -1.55 7.01 19.93
CA THR A 29 -1.68 7.73 18.66
C THR A 29 -0.48 8.65 18.46
N LEU A 30 0.13 8.57 17.27
CA LEU A 30 1.22 9.45 16.85
C LEU A 30 0.84 10.15 15.54
N ALA A 31 1.02 11.47 15.48
CA ALA A 31 1.02 12.23 14.24
C ALA A 31 2.46 12.32 13.70
N LEU A 32 2.69 11.87 12.47
CA LEU A 32 3.95 11.99 11.74
C LEU A 32 3.74 12.91 10.54
N ASN A 33 4.27 14.12 10.63
CA ASN A 33 4.13 15.14 9.59
C ASN A 33 5.42 15.21 8.77
N LEU A 34 5.32 14.94 7.47
CA LEU A 34 6.43 14.96 6.54
C LEU A 34 6.34 16.19 5.64
N LYS A 35 7.42 16.95 5.53
CA LYS A 35 7.49 18.19 4.75
C LYS A 35 8.71 18.19 3.84
N GLY A 36 8.56 17.65 2.62
CA GLY A 36 9.67 17.54 1.67
C GLY A 36 10.77 16.59 2.14
N THR A 37 10.40 15.55 2.86
CA THR A 37 11.33 14.64 3.52
C THR A 37 11.83 13.57 2.58
N THR A 38 13.15 13.34 2.57
CA THR A 38 13.76 12.13 2.00
C THR A 38 14.61 11.47 3.07
N SER A 39 14.12 10.37 3.62
CA SER A 39 14.84 9.60 4.63
C SER A 39 15.53 8.40 3.99
N THR A 40 16.81 8.19 4.31
CA THR A 40 17.56 6.97 3.96
C THR A 40 17.63 5.99 5.13
N GLY A 41 17.30 6.44 6.34
CA GLY A 41 17.23 5.61 7.54
C GLY A 41 15.82 5.11 7.84
N ALA A 42 15.73 4.33 8.91
CA ALA A 42 14.46 3.81 9.38
C ALA A 42 13.75 4.80 10.32
N VAL A 43 12.45 4.99 10.09
CA VAL A 43 11.54 5.56 11.08
C VAL A 43 10.88 4.39 11.80
N THR A 44 11.28 4.16 13.04
CA THR A 44 10.77 3.05 13.86
C THR A 44 9.89 3.59 14.96
N LEU A 45 8.64 3.13 15.01
CA LEU A 45 7.68 3.49 16.04
C LEU A 45 7.66 2.43 17.13
N ASP A 46 7.38 2.89 18.35
CA ASP A 46 7.15 1.99 19.48
C ASP A 46 5.91 1.12 19.25
N ALA A 47 5.91 -0.09 19.79
CA ALA A 47 4.81 -1.04 19.68
C ALA A 47 3.51 -0.57 20.36
N ASP A 48 3.60 0.42 21.26
CA ASP A 48 2.44 1.03 21.90
C ASP A 48 1.70 2.02 21.01
N VAL A 49 2.30 2.48 19.89
CA VAL A 49 1.60 3.27 18.88
C VAL A 49 0.63 2.38 18.11
N LYS A 50 -0.66 2.54 18.37
CA LYS A 50 -1.74 1.77 17.74
C LYS A 50 -2.32 2.49 16.54
N THR A 51 -2.28 3.82 16.54
CA THR A 51 -2.74 4.66 15.44
C THR A 51 -1.61 5.57 14.97
N LEU A 52 -1.25 5.46 13.70
CA LEU A 52 -0.34 6.39 13.03
C LEU A 52 -1.13 7.30 12.10
N ASN A 53 -1.09 8.60 12.34
CA ASN A 53 -1.58 9.60 11.39
C ASN A 53 -0.36 10.17 10.66
N LEU A 54 -0.24 9.88 9.35
CA LEU A 54 0.88 10.27 8.51
C LEU A 54 0.41 11.33 7.51
N ASP A 55 0.98 12.51 7.59
CA ASP A 55 0.68 13.62 6.69
C ASP A 55 1.85 13.85 5.73
N SER A 56 1.57 13.94 4.42
CA SER A 56 2.54 14.21 3.36
C SER A 56 2.27 15.58 2.74
N ALA A 57 3.06 16.56 3.12
CA ALA A 57 2.87 17.96 2.74
C ALA A 57 4.12 18.60 2.14
N THR A 58 3.94 19.79 1.58
CA THR A 58 4.97 20.71 1.07
C THR A 58 5.63 20.26 -0.24
N ALA A 59 6.15 19.03 -0.30
CA ALA A 59 6.75 18.41 -1.49
C ALA A 59 6.70 16.89 -1.33
N LYS A 60 7.11 16.16 -2.38
CA LYS A 60 7.20 14.69 -2.33
C LYS A 60 7.98 14.24 -1.12
N ASN A 61 7.42 13.29 -0.39
CA ASN A 61 8.04 12.67 0.77
C ASN A 61 8.41 11.21 0.49
N THR A 62 9.59 10.80 0.96
CA THR A 62 10.08 9.43 0.81
C THR A 62 10.63 8.95 2.14
N LEU A 63 10.09 7.84 2.64
CA LEU A 63 10.64 7.10 3.76
C LEU A 63 11.23 5.79 3.24
N ALA A 64 12.55 5.61 3.41
CA ALA A 64 13.22 4.36 3.05
C ALA A 64 12.67 3.17 3.84
N THR A 65 12.46 3.37 5.13
CA THR A 65 11.85 2.36 6.00
C THR A 65 10.91 3.00 7.00
N LEU A 66 9.67 2.51 7.04
CA LEU A 66 8.71 2.77 8.11
C LEU A 66 8.45 1.46 8.85
N SER A 67 8.79 1.41 10.13
CA SER A 67 8.46 0.29 11.01
C SER A 67 7.40 0.71 12.01
N ALA A 68 6.18 0.28 11.80
CA ALA A 68 4.99 0.59 12.59
C ALA A 68 4.27 -0.70 13.03
N THR A 69 5.04 -1.63 13.61
CA THR A 69 4.57 -2.99 13.92
C THR A 69 3.48 -3.04 14.99
N GLY A 70 3.37 -2.02 15.82
CA GLY A 70 2.29 -1.88 16.80
C GLY A 70 0.99 -1.31 16.24
N ALA A 71 1.07 -0.58 15.10
CA ALA A 71 -0.05 0.17 14.56
C ALA A 71 -1.07 -0.74 13.88
N THR A 72 -2.29 -0.69 14.39
CA THR A 72 -3.46 -1.37 13.79
C THR A 72 -4.26 -0.46 12.87
N ALA A 73 -4.04 0.86 12.95
CA ALA A 73 -4.59 1.86 12.06
C ALA A 73 -3.49 2.80 11.57
N ILE A 74 -3.41 3.00 10.25
CA ILE A 74 -2.51 3.96 9.62
C ILE A 74 -3.36 4.84 8.71
N ASN A 75 -3.45 6.13 9.04
CA ASN A 75 -4.19 7.11 8.29
C ASN A 75 -3.22 8.00 7.52
N ILE A 76 -3.32 8.01 6.21
CA ILE A 76 -2.47 8.81 5.32
C ILE A 76 -3.29 10.00 4.82
N THR A 77 -2.73 11.19 4.96
CA THR A 77 -3.32 12.47 4.53
C THR A 77 -2.30 13.29 3.75
N GLY A 78 -2.73 14.42 3.23
CA GLY A 78 -1.89 15.39 2.54
C GLY A 78 -2.15 15.44 1.04
N ASP A 79 -1.44 16.35 0.38
CA ASP A 79 -1.59 16.63 -1.05
C ASP A 79 -0.34 16.31 -1.86
N GLN A 80 0.72 15.91 -1.17
CA GLN A 80 2.00 15.60 -1.82
C GLN A 80 2.25 14.10 -1.90
N ALA A 81 2.98 13.68 -2.93
CA ALA A 81 3.31 12.28 -3.11
C ALA A 81 4.07 11.70 -1.91
N LEU A 82 3.65 10.53 -1.46
CA LEU A 82 4.29 9.75 -0.41
C LEU A 82 4.85 8.45 -0.98
N VAL A 83 6.11 8.17 -0.72
CA VAL A 83 6.74 6.90 -1.05
C VAL A 83 7.22 6.20 0.22
N LEU A 84 6.68 5.03 0.48
CA LEU A 84 7.15 4.10 1.52
C LEU A 84 7.87 2.94 0.83
N THR A 85 9.21 2.97 0.83
CA THR A 85 10.00 1.94 0.14
C THR A 85 9.87 0.60 0.86
N THR A 86 10.06 0.60 2.18
CA THR A 86 9.79 -0.56 3.04
C THR A 86 8.82 -0.13 4.13
N ALA A 87 7.66 -0.74 4.17
CA ALA A 87 6.69 -0.52 5.23
C ALA A 87 6.43 -1.85 5.96
N THR A 88 6.77 -1.89 7.24
CA THR A 88 6.46 -3.00 8.12
C THR A 88 5.38 -2.55 9.09
N THR A 89 4.21 -3.14 8.98
CA THR A 89 3.03 -2.79 9.78
C THR A 89 2.64 -3.95 10.69
N ASN A 90 1.62 -3.75 11.52
CA ASN A 90 0.95 -4.87 12.17
C ASN A 90 0.33 -5.78 11.10
N ALA A 91 0.35 -7.09 11.31
CA ALA A 91 -0.17 -8.07 10.35
C ALA A 91 -1.69 -7.95 10.08
N ALA A 92 -2.41 -7.24 10.93
CA ALA A 92 -3.84 -6.97 10.81
C ALA A 92 -4.16 -5.47 10.68
N ALA A 93 -3.19 -4.67 10.22
CA ALA A 93 -3.38 -3.23 10.09
C ALA A 93 -4.42 -2.87 9.02
N VAL A 94 -5.11 -1.76 9.26
CA VAL A 94 -5.93 -1.07 8.26
C VAL A 94 -5.21 0.21 7.87
N ILE A 95 -4.89 0.33 6.59
CA ILE A 95 -4.28 1.53 6.02
C ILE A 95 -5.39 2.27 5.26
N THR A 96 -5.67 3.50 5.65
CA THR A 96 -6.66 4.35 4.99
C THR A 96 -5.97 5.63 4.51
N SER A 97 -6.04 5.90 3.22
CA SER A 97 -5.58 7.15 2.64
C SER A 97 -6.76 8.03 2.27
N THR A 98 -6.69 9.29 2.64
CA THR A 98 -7.51 10.36 2.10
C THR A 98 -6.64 11.39 1.38
N SER A 99 -5.39 11.01 1.08
CA SER A 99 -4.45 11.84 0.34
C SER A 99 -4.98 12.14 -1.07
N THR A 100 -4.76 13.35 -1.54
CA THR A 100 -4.91 13.71 -2.95
C THR A 100 -3.60 13.56 -3.72
N GLY A 101 -2.48 13.43 -3.02
CA GLY A 101 -1.19 13.08 -3.59
C GLY A 101 -1.03 11.56 -3.75
N ALA A 102 -0.19 11.15 -4.68
CA ALA A 102 0.09 9.75 -4.96
C ALA A 102 0.68 9.02 -3.75
N VAL A 103 0.19 7.82 -3.45
CA VAL A 103 0.76 6.96 -2.40
C VAL A 103 1.41 5.72 -3.03
N THR A 104 2.70 5.55 -2.82
CA THR A 104 3.44 4.39 -3.29
C THR A 104 3.94 3.56 -2.12
N ILE A 105 3.50 2.31 -2.02
CA ILE A 105 4.03 1.32 -1.05
C ILE A 105 4.74 0.24 -1.85
N THR A 106 6.08 0.30 -1.88
CA THR A 106 6.90 -0.59 -2.72
C THR A 106 7.00 -2.01 -2.14
N SER A 107 7.03 -2.14 -0.81
CA SER A 107 6.96 -3.46 -0.17
C SER A 107 5.58 -4.07 -0.31
N ALA A 108 5.51 -5.39 -0.41
CA ALA A 108 4.22 -6.06 -0.42
C ALA A 108 3.50 -5.87 0.92
N LEU A 109 2.20 -5.55 0.86
CA LEU A 109 1.33 -5.54 2.03
C LEU A 109 1.27 -6.94 2.63
N GLN A 110 1.29 -7.06 3.95
CA GLN A 110 1.13 -8.35 4.62
C GLN A 110 -0.29 -8.90 4.38
N ALA A 111 -0.44 -10.22 4.47
CA ALA A 111 -1.68 -10.92 4.10
C ALA A 111 -2.94 -10.39 4.79
N GLY A 112 -2.84 -9.98 6.03
CA GLY A 112 -3.96 -9.47 6.84
C GLY A 112 -4.15 -7.96 6.80
N VAL A 113 -3.38 -7.22 5.99
CA VAL A 113 -3.47 -5.76 5.88
C VAL A 113 -4.52 -5.38 4.85
N ALA A 114 -5.47 -4.54 5.26
CA ALA A 114 -6.40 -3.86 4.35
C ALA A 114 -5.82 -2.52 3.89
N TYR A 115 -6.12 -2.13 2.65
CA TYR A 115 -5.77 -0.82 2.11
C TYR A 115 -7.00 -0.16 1.49
N THR A 116 -7.18 1.11 1.82
CA THR A 116 -8.15 1.98 1.14
C THR A 116 -7.42 3.24 0.69
N GLY A 117 -7.37 3.46 -0.61
CA GLY A 117 -6.72 4.60 -1.25
C GLY A 117 -7.56 5.87 -1.26
N GLY A 118 -6.94 6.97 -1.64
CA GLY A 118 -7.53 8.29 -1.73
C GLY A 118 -7.94 8.69 -3.15
N ALA A 119 -7.58 9.93 -3.52
CA ALA A 119 -7.86 10.47 -4.85
C ALA A 119 -6.58 10.65 -5.70
N GLY A 120 -5.42 10.35 -5.16
CA GLY A 120 -4.15 10.37 -5.88
C GLY A 120 -3.84 9.04 -6.54
N VAL A 121 -2.95 9.05 -7.51
CA VAL A 121 -2.47 7.82 -8.18
C VAL A 121 -1.72 6.95 -7.18
N ASP A 122 -2.26 5.79 -6.85
CA ASP A 122 -1.70 4.88 -5.87
C ASP A 122 -0.95 3.71 -6.52
N THR A 123 0.16 3.31 -5.92
CA THR A 123 0.92 2.14 -6.37
C THR A 123 1.11 1.20 -5.20
N ILE A 124 0.40 0.08 -5.24
CA ILE A 124 0.35 -0.88 -4.15
C ILE A 124 0.80 -2.26 -4.63
N LYS A 125 1.47 -2.98 -3.77
CA LYS A 125 1.83 -4.37 -4.03
C LYS A 125 1.16 -5.28 -3.01
N THR A 126 0.44 -6.30 -3.49
CA THR A 126 -0.14 -7.33 -2.63
C THR A 126 0.84 -8.48 -2.38
N THR A 127 0.65 -9.23 -1.31
CA THR A 127 1.34 -10.50 -1.09
C THR A 127 0.58 -11.67 -1.74
N THR A 128 1.20 -12.83 -1.80
CA THR A 128 0.63 -14.06 -2.40
C THR A 128 -0.59 -14.62 -1.67
N ALA A 129 -0.84 -14.19 -0.45
CA ALA A 129 -1.91 -14.73 0.40
C ALA A 129 -2.78 -13.63 1.02
N SER A 130 -3.01 -12.53 0.28
CA SER A 130 -3.86 -11.45 0.79
C SER A 130 -5.25 -11.95 1.15
N THR A 131 -5.67 -11.66 2.39
CA THR A 131 -6.97 -12.06 2.95
C THR A 131 -7.90 -10.87 3.20
N LYS A 132 -7.44 -9.66 2.90
CA LYS A 132 -8.16 -8.41 3.11
C LYS A 132 -8.31 -7.65 1.80
N ALA A 133 -9.28 -6.76 1.78
CA ALA A 133 -9.55 -5.90 0.64
C ALA A 133 -8.41 -4.88 0.41
N VAL A 134 -8.10 -4.66 -0.85
CA VAL A 134 -7.27 -3.57 -1.35
C VAL A 134 -8.15 -2.78 -2.31
N SER A 135 -8.51 -1.55 -1.97
CA SER A 135 -9.22 -0.62 -2.84
C SER A 135 -8.33 0.60 -3.04
N THR A 136 -8.03 0.96 -4.28
CA THR A 136 -7.08 2.04 -4.55
C THR A 136 -7.74 3.42 -4.65
N GLY A 137 -9.05 3.46 -4.88
CA GLY A 137 -9.83 4.69 -4.70
C GLY A 137 -10.11 5.43 -6.00
N ALA A 138 -9.57 6.61 -6.17
CA ALA A 138 -9.68 7.35 -7.42
C ALA A 138 -8.29 7.77 -7.91
N GLY A 139 -8.09 7.75 -9.21
CA GLY A 139 -6.79 7.96 -9.84
C GLY A 139 -6.51 6.83 -10.82
N ASP A 140 -5.47 6.94 -11.61
CA ASP A 140 -5.04 5.85 -12.50
C ASP A 140 -4.04 4.98 -11.71
N ASP A 141 -4.56 4.00 -11.00
CA ASP A 141 -3.84 3.26 -9.97
C ASP A 141 -3.10 2.02 -10.51
N VAL A 142 -2.12 1.56 -9.77
CA VAL A 142 -1.34 0.37 -10.13
C VAL A 142 -1.29 -0.61 -8.96
N VAL A 143 -1.85 -1.79 -9.15
CA VAL A 143 -1.75 -2.88 -8.20
C VAL A 143 -0.85 -3.99 -8.74
N THR A 144 0.30 -4.21 -8.10
CA THR A 144 1.15 -5.36 -8.40
C THR A 144 0.63 -6.58 -7.65
N TYR A 145 0.17 -7.56 -8.39
CA TYR A 145 -0.44 -8.78 -7.84
C TYR A 145 0.61 -9.77 -7.33
N GLY A 146 0.51 -10.12 -6.08
CA GLY A 146 1.46 -11.03 -5.44
C GLY A 146 1.10 -12.52 -5.53
N GLY A 147 -0.09 -12.85 -6.00
CA GLY A 147 -0.57 -14.23 -6.08
C GLY A 147 -2.06 -14.35 -5.72
N PRO A 148 -2.62 -15.54 -5.60
CA PRO A 148 -4.05 -15.73 -5.48
C PRO A 148 -4.63 -14.94 -4.30
N VAL A 149 -5.61 -14.11 -4.60
CA VAL A 149 -6.48 -13.53 -3.58
C VAL A 149 -7.24 -14.70 -2.95
N SER A 150 -7.15 -14.86 -1.65
CA SER A 150 -7.77 -16.01 -0.98
C SER A 150 -9.28 -15.93 -1.14
N THR A 151 -9.84 -16.93 -1.80
CA THR A 151 -11.28 -17.05 -2.05
C THR A 151 -12.08 -17.36 -0.79
N VAL A 152 -11.40 -17.71 0.29
CA VAL A 152 -12.03 -18.23 1.52
C VAL A 152 -12.33 -17.12 2.53
N THR A 153 -11.69 -15.95 2.42
CA THR A 153 -11.78 -14.88 3.42
C THR A 153 -11.84 -13.47 2.85
N ALA A 154 -12.51 -13.28 1.73
CA ALA A 154 -12.85 -11.94 1.23
C ALA A 154 -11.68 -10.99 0.90
N GLY A 155 -10.53 -11.51 0.52
CA GLY A 155 -9.50 -10.68 -0.12
C GLY A 155 -10.01 -10.26 -1.50
N SER A 156 -10.02 -8.96 -1.78
CA SER A 156 -10.43 -8.40 -3.09
C SER A 156 -9.48 -7.31 -3.51
N ILE A 157 -9.47 -7.02 -4.80
CA ILE A 157 -8.78 -5.87 -5.38
C ILE A 157 -9.82 -5.07 -6.15
N ASP A 158 -9.94 -3.79 -5.79
CA ASP A 158 -10.83 -2.83 -6.42
C ASP A 158 -9.99 -1.61 -6.86
N GLY A 159 -9.88 -1.38 -8.16
CA GLY A 159 -9.19 -0.23 -8.72
C GLY A 159 -9.92 1.07 -8.38
N GLY A 160 -11.25 1.07 -8.49
CA GLY A 160 -12.07 2.22 -8.16
C GLY A 160 -12.41 3.09 -9.36
N ALA A 161 -12.06 4.35 -9.32
CA ALA A 161 -12.38 5.29 -10.39
C ALA A 161 -11.12 5.78 -11.10
N GLY A 162 -11.01 5.55 -12.38
CA GLY A 162 -9.85 5.91 -13.19
C GLY A 162 -9.57 4.90 -14.28
N THR A 163 -8.32 4.80 -14.67
CA THR A 163 -7.82 3.72 -15.54
C THR A 163 -6.81 2.91 -14.78
N ASP A 164 -7.27 1.82 -14.20
CA ASP A 164 -6.53 1.07 -13.20
C ASP A 164 -5.81 -0.14 -13.79
N THR A 165 -4.58 -0.34 -13.34
CA THR A 165 -3.70 -1.39 -13.88
C THR A 165 -3.41 -2.44 -12.83
N ILE A 166 -3.68 -3.71 -13.17
CA ILE A 166 -3.13 -4.84 -12.43
C ILE A 166 -1.89 -5.38 -13.13
N VAL A 167 -0.79 -5.51 -12.40
CA VAL A 167 0.48 -6.02 -12.90
C VAL A 167 0.69 -7.44 -12.39
N MET A 168 0.89 -8.37 -13.31
CA MET A 168 1.13 -9.79 -13.03
C MET A 168 2.30 -10.33 -13.86
N THR A 169 2.94 -11.42 -13.41
CA THR A 169 3.69 -12.27 -14.34
C THR A 169 2.71 -13.05 -15.23
N ALA A 170 3.16 -13.49 -16.40
CA ALA A 170 2.35 -14.31 -17.28
C ALA A 170 1.88 -15.61 -16.61
N ALA A 171 2.73 -16.21 -15.78
CA ALA A 171 2.38 -17.41 -15.01
C ALA A 171 1.31 -17.13 -13.93
N GLN A 172 1.38 -15.97 -13.27
CA GLN A 172 0.35 -15.54 -12.31
C GLN A 172 -0.98 -15.29 -13.03
N ALA A 173 -0.96 -14.59 -14.17
CA ALA A 173 -2.16 -14.31 -14.94
C ALA A 173 -2.82 -15.60 -15.45
N ALA A 174 -2.03 -16.56 -15.96
CA ALA A 174 -2.55 -17.86 -16.39
C ALA A 174 -3.18 -18.65 -15.23
N THR A 175 -2.55 -18.64 -14.07
CA THR A 175 -3.08 -19.32 -12.86
C THR A 175 -4.33 -18.63 -12.34
N ALA A 176 -4.33 -17.31 -12.24
CA ALA A 176 -5.44 -16.52 -11.75
C ALA A 176 -6.69 -16.69 -12.64
N THR A 177 -6.50 -16.64 -13.96
CA THR A 177 -7.59 -16.77 -14.94
C THR A 177 -7.98 -18.20 -15.27
N ALA A 178 -7.34 -19.21 -14.69
CA ALA A 178 -7.72 -20.61 -14.88
C ALA A 178 -9.13 -20.92 -14.36
N THR A 179 -9.64 -20.14 -13.42
CA THR A 179 -10.98 -20.28 -12.84
C THR A 179 -11.69 -18.93 -12.75
N ALA A 180 -13.02 -18.94 -12.71
CA ALA A 180 -13.84 -17.73 -12.56
C ALA A 180 -13.69 -17.05 -11.17
N THR A 181 -12.98 -17.66 -10.25
CA THR A 181 -12.77 -17.14 -8.89
C THR A 181 -12.02 -15.81 -8.89
N PHE A 182 -11.06 -15.65 -9.79
CA PHE A 182 -10.32 -14.39 -9.93
C PHE A 182 -11.26 -13.25 -10.34
N ALA A 183 -12.09 -13.44 -11.36
CA ALA A 183 -13.05 -12.43 -11.80
C ALA A 183 -13.98 -11.95 -10.67
N ALA A 184 -14.36 -12.86 -9.76
CA ALA A 184 -15.19 -12.51 -8.60
C ALA A 184 -14.44 -11.76 -7.48
N SER A 185 -13.11 -11.72 -7.53
CA SER A 185 -12.26 -11.09 -6.51
C SER A 185 -11.62 -9.77 -6.94
N VAL A 186 -11.81 -9.38 -8.20
CA VAL A 186 -11.28 -8.13 -8.74
C VAL A 186 -12.39 -7.32 -9.39
N SER A 187 -12.29 -5.99 -9.32
CA SER A 187 -13.26 -5.06 -9.92
C SER A 187 -12.58 -3.75 -10.30
N ASN A 188 -13.18 -3.03 -11.24
CA ASN A 188 -12.73 -1.70 -11.66
C ASN A 188 -11.22 -1.68 -11.98
N LEU A 189 -10.80 -2.59 -12.84
CA LEU A 189 -9.44 -2.65 -13.38
C LEU A 189 -9.56 -2.68 -14.90
N GLU A 190 -8.92 -1.78 -15.62
CA GLU A 190 -9.04 -1.66 -17.08
C GLU A 190 -7.86 -2.30 -17.79
N VAL A 191 -6.71 -2.38 -17.12
CA VAL A 191 -5.47 -2.81 -17.76
C VAL A 191 -4.86 -4.00 -17.04
N LEU A 192 -4.69 -5.11 -17.76
CA LEU A 192 -3.79 -6.20 -17.35
C LEU A 192 -2.42 -5.99 -17.98
N LYS A 193 -1.42 -5.70 -17.17
CA LYS A 193 -0.02 -5.58 -17.59
C LYS A 193 0.76 -6.83 -17.21
N LEU A 194 1.35 -7.50 -18.20
CA LEU A 194 2.29 -8.58 -17.93
C LEU A 194 3.70 -8.02 -17.68
N SER A 195 4.30 -8.42 -16.58
CA SER A 195 5.65 -7.98 -16.18
C SER A 195 6.77 -8.79 -16.83
N ASP A 196 6.42 -9.89 -17.51
CA ASP A 196 7.35 -10.78 -18.20
C ASP A 196 6.74 -11.32 -19.51
N ALA A 197 7.54 -12.05 -20.29
CA ALA A 197 7.07 -12.65 -21.53
C ALA A 197 6.15 -13.85 -21.26
N ALA A 198 5.02 -13.89 -21.98
CA ALA A 198 4.03 -14.96 -21.89
C ALA A 198 4.45 -16.22 -22.67
N ASN A 199 5.58 -16.80 -22.33
CA ASN A 199 6.11 -18.01 -22.99
C ASN A 199 5.18 -19.20 -22.72
N SER A 200 4.36 -19.57 -23.72
CA SER A 200 3.45 -20.73 -23.69
C SER A 200 2.40 -20.70 -22.56
N GLN A 201 2.11 -19.54 -21.98
CA GLN A 201 1.04 -19.39 -21.00
C GLN A 201 -0.29 -19.10 -21.70
N THR A 202 -1.36 -19.74 -21.22
CA THR A 202 -2.72 -19.45 -21.67
C THR A 202 -3.40 -18.58 -20.62
N ILE A 203 -3.78 -17.36 -20.99
CA ILE A 203 -4.56 -16.45 -20.17
C ILE A 203 -6.01 -16.51 -20.66
N ASN A 204 -6.91 -16.94 -19.80
CA ASN A 204 -8.33 -17.03 -20.13
C ASN A 204 -9.02 -15.70 -19.87
N MET A 205 -9.21 -14.91 -20.92
CA MET A 205 -9.84 -13.59 -20.81
C MET A 205 -11.31 -13.65 -20.40
N THR A 206 -12.00 -14.77 -20.59
CA THR A 206 -13.38 -14.94 -20.08
C THR A 206 -13.43 -14.93 -18.55
N ASN A 207 -12.38 -15.39 -17.91
CA ASN A 207 -12.26 -15.38 -16.45
C ASN A 207 -11.51 -14.12 -15.92
N ALA A 208 -11.26 -13.17 -16.79
CA ALA A 208 -10.70 -11.85 -16.47
C ALA A 208 -11.76 -10.73 -16.57
N ASP A 209 -13.04 -11.08 -16.50
CA ASP A 209 -14.16 -10.12 -16.62
C ASP A 209 -14.17 -9.01 -15.55
N GLY A 210 -13.44 -9.17 -14.46
CA GLY A 210 -13.20 -8.09 -13.49
C GLY A 210 -12.21 -7.03 -13.98
N ILE A 211 -11.59 -7.26 -15.16
CA ILE A 211 -10.75 -6.29 -15.86
C ILE A 211 -11.58 -5.81 -17.06
N ASN A 212 -12.26 -4.69 -16.87
CA ASN A 212 -13.15 -4.11 -17.87
C ASN A 212 -12.40 -3.12 -18.77
N HIS A 213 -12.75 -3.14 -20.04
CA HIS A 213 -12.22 -2.19 -21.03
C HIS A 213 -13.05 -0.92 -21.07
#